data_96133c8d4474ff49f887e418cd0e4c3e
#
_entry.id   96133c8d4474ff49f887e418cd0e4c3e
#
_cell.length_a   1.000
_cell.length_b   1.000
_cell.length_c   1.000
_cell.angle_alpha   90.00
_cell.angle_beta   90.00
_cell.angle_gamma   90.00
#
_symmetry.space_group_name_H-M   'P 1'
#
loop_
_entity.id
_entity.type
_entity.pdbx_description
1 polymer ?
#
loop_
_entity_poly.entity_id
_entity_poly.type
_entity_poly.pdbx_seq_one_letter_code
_entity_poly.pdbx_strand_id
1 'polypeptide(L)'
;MPVSKKRKKSDDGEKPQSPTPPETVIHRSTLTTMVGIAIALGLVGCLIFGGGQKSTTIAVIVPSLSAQGQKGAQTFDRVCLKCHGKNIGGSTNGPSLIDPFYRPDHHADAAFRSAISHGVRQHHWKFGPMPPQPGVKAAEIADLIAYIREMQQANGVF
;
A
#
# COMPACT_ATOMS: atom_id res chain seq x y z
N MET A 1 -38.18 -75.88 -61.67
CA MET A 1 -38.09 -76.00 -60.20
C MET A 1 -37.69 -74.65 -59.68
N PRO A 2 -38.54 -73.92 -58.97
CA PRO A 2 -38.19 -72.60 -58.43
C PRO A 2 -37.68 -72.69 -57.02
N VAL A 3 -36.56 -72.04 -56.73
CA VAL A 3 -35.94 -71.92 -55.42
C VAL A 3 -36.61 -70.80 -54.63
N SER A 4 -37.15 -71.17 -53.47
CA SER A 4 -37.79 -70.29 -52.51
C SER A 4 -36.77 -69.39 -51.82
N LYS A 5 -36.92 -68.07 -51.94
CA LYS A 5 -36.07 -67.06 -51.26
C LYS A 5 -36.74 -66.68 -49.94
N LYS A 6 -36.16 -67.15 -48.79
CA LYS A 6 -36.54 -66.76 -47.42
C LYS A 6 -36.14 -65.32 -47.17
N ARG A 7 -37.10 -64.48 -46.82
CA ARG A 7 -36.91 -63.12 -46.30
C ARG A 7 -36.44 -63.21 -44.84
N LYS A 8 -35.31 -62.55 -44.55
CA LYS A 8 -34.78 -62.35 -43.23
C LYS A 8 -35.46 -61.13 -42.65
N LYS A 9 -36.18 -61.29 -41.53
CA LYS A 9 -36.80 -60.23 -40.76
C LYS A 9 -35.68 -59.55 -39.92
N SER A 10 -35.44 -58.29 -40.19
CA SER A 10 -34.55 -57.46 -39.38
C SER A 10 -35.31 -57.05 -38.11
N ASP A 11 -34.81 -57.50 -36.99
CA ASP A 11 -35.18 -57.00 -35.66
C ASP A 11 -34.47 -55.69 -35.45
N ASP A 12 -35.24 -54.59 -35.55
CA ASP A 12 -34.76 -53.25 -35.13
C ASP A 12 -34.88 -53.17 -33.63
N GLY A 13 -33.72 -53.45 -32.93
CA GLY A 13 -33.61 -53.31 -31.50
C GLY A 13 -33.69 -51.85 -31.09
N GLU A 14 -34.84 -51.49 -30.54
CA GLU A 14 -35.09 -50.23 -29.86
C GLU A 14 -34.14 -50.10 -28.67
N LYS A 15 -33.22 -49.14 -28.76
CA LYS A 15 -32.26 -48.81 -27.73
C LYS A 15 -32.99 -48.09 -26.60
N PRO A 16 -32.86 -48.51 -25.33
CA PRO A 16 -33.47 -47.80 -24.22
C PRO A 16 -32.95 -46.39 -24.09
N GLN A 17 -33.86 -45.40 -24.16
CA GLN A 17 -33.53 -43.99 -23.89
C GLN A 17 -33.21 -43.88 -22.39
N SER A 18 -31.99 -43.36 -22.11
CA SER A 18 -31.59 -42.98 -20.75
C SER A 18 -32.48 -41.82 -20.25
N PRO A 19 -32.85 -41.77 -18.98
CA PRO A 19 -33.66 -40.69 -18.44
C PRO A 19 -32.88 -39.37 -18.53
N THR A 20 -33.50 -38.39 -19.17
CA THR A 20 -33.00 -36.99 -19.16
C THR A 20 -33.01 -36.47 -17.71
N PRO A 21 -31.91 -35.86 -17.25
CA PRO A 21 -31.94 -35.24 -15.92
C PRO A 21 -32.94 -34.09 -15.91
N PRO A 22 -33.57 -33.80 -14.75
CA PRO A 22 -34.56 -32.73 -14.65
C PRO A 22 -33.90 -31.39 -14.97
N GLU A 23 -34.45 -30.66 -15.95
CA GLU A 23 -34.09 -29.28 -16.21
C GLU A 23 -34.38 -28.45 -14.96
N THR A 24 -33.31 -28.02 -14.32
CA THR A 24 -33.37 -27.01 -13.25
C THR A 24 -33.77 -25.67 -13.88
N VAL A 25 -35.07 -25.41 -13.89
CA VAL A 25 -35.60 -24.10 -14.29
C VAL A 25 -35.19 -23.10 -13.22
N ILE A 26 -34.01 -22.52 -13.37
CA ILE A 26 -33.58 -21.39 -12.55
C ILE A 26 -34.43 -20.20 -13.00
N HIS A 27 -35.39 -19.85 -12.15
CA HIS A 27 -36.31 -18.74 -12.39
C HIS A 27 -35.44 -17.47 -12.60
N ARG A 28 -35.51 -16.83 -13.77
CA ARG A 28 -34.75 -15.61 -14.11
C ARG A 28 -34.88 -14.50 -13.05
N SER A 29 -36.00 -14.48 -12.31
CA SER A 29 -36.25 -13.54 -11.23
C SER A 29 -35.33 -13.73 -10.01
N THR A 30 -35.02 -15.00 -9.63
CA THR A 30 -34.18 -15.31 -8.47
C THR A 30 -32.70 -14.93 -8.74
N LEU A 31 -32.21 -15.13 -9.95
CA LEU A 31 -30.85 -14.75 -10.32
C LEU A 31 -30.65 -13.21 -10.28
N THR A 32 -31.64 -12.47 -10.78
CA THR A 32 -31.59 -10.98 -10.76
C THR A 32 -31.62 -10.45 -9.34
N THR A 33 -32.40 -11.07 -8.44
CA THR A 33 -32.48 -10.64 -7.04
C THR A 33 -31.16 -10.92 -6.28
N MET A 34 -30.57 -12.09 -6.51
CA MET A 34 -29.29 -12.47 -5.86
C MET A 34 -28.12 -11.57 -6.33
N VAL A 35 -28.06 -11.24 -7.62
CA VAL A 35 -27.04 -10.31 -8.16
C VAL A 35 -27.25 -8.91 -7.58
N GLY A 36 -28.49 -8.44 -7.47
CA GLY A 36 -28.78 -7.14 -6.86
C GLY A 36 -28.36 -7.04 -5.39
N ILE A 37 -28.61 -8.08 -4.59
CA ILE A 37 -28.20 -8.15 -3.19
C ILE A 37 -26.67 -8.19 -3.07
N ALA A 38 -25.98 -8.95 -3.90
CA ALA A 38 -24.52 -9.03 -3.87
C ALA A 38 -23.85 -7.68 -4.22
N ILE A 39 -24.40 -6.93 -5.19
CA ILE A 39 -23.92 -5.59 -5.53
C ILE A 39 -24.19 -4.61 -4.39
N ALA A 40 -25.37 -4.65 -3.78
CA ALA A 40 -25.72 -3.78 -2.65
C ALA A 40 -24.83 -4.03 -1.43
N LEU A 41 -24.57 -5.30 -1.08
CA LEU A 41 -23.67 -5.67 0.01
C LEU A 41 -22.22 -5.31 -0.30
N GLY A 42 -21.77 -5.41 -1.55
CA GLY A 42 -20.46 -4.96 -2.00
C GLY A 42 -20.27 -3.45 -1.87
N LEU A 43 -21.27 -2.66 -2.25
CA LEU A 43 -21.24 -1.20 -2.12
C LEU A 43 -21.26 -0.74 -0.65
N VAL A 44 -22.08 -1.38 0.19
CA VAL A 44 -22.10 -1.11 1.64
C VAL A 44 -20.78 -1.50 2.28
N GLY A 45 -20.20 -2.64 1.93
CA GLY A 45 -18.87 -3.05 2.37
C GLY A 45 -17.78 -2.04 1.99
N CYS A 46 -17.82 -1.52 0.76
CA CYS A 46 -16.87 -0.51 0.30
C CYS A 46 -17.00 0.82 1.07
N LEU A 47 -18.22 1.20 1.47
CA LEU A 47 -18.47 2.40 2.29
C LEU A 47 -18.04 2.23 3.75
N ILE A 48 -18.10 1.01 4.29
CA ILE A 48 -17.75 0.74 5.70
C ILE A 48 -16.24 0.45 5.83
N PHE A 49 -15.63 -0.26 4.87
CA PHE A 49 -14.21 -0.65 4.90
C PHE A 49 -13.31 0.23 4.03
N GLY A 50 -13.86 1.14 3.25
CA GLY A 50 -13.11 2.17 2.51
C GLY A 50 -12.60 3.30 3.41
N GLY A 51 -12.25 2.99 4.66
CA GLY A 51 -11.55 3.90 5.55
C GLY A 51 -10.15 4.16 4.99
N GLY A 52 -10.04 5.14 4.09
CA GLY A 52 -8.76 5.71 3.73
C GLY A 52 -8.05 6.08 5.03
N GLN A 53 -6.84 5.55 5.24
CA GLN A 53 -5.98 6.00 6.33
C GLN A 53 -5.88 7.52 6.22
N LYS A 54 -6.54 8.22 7.14
CA LYS A 54 -6.34 9.66 7.30
C LYS A 54 -4.87 9.82 7.62
N SER A 55 -4.08 10.27 6.65
CA SER A 55 -2.75 10.82 6.88
C SER A 55 -2.97 11.96 7.86
N THR A 56 -2.70 11.74 9.12
CA THR A 56 -2.73 12.80 10.13
C THR A 56 -1.57 13.69 9.78
N THR A 57 -1.80 14.70 8.95
CA THR A 57 -0.80 15.74 8.70
C THR A 57 -0.64 16.49 10.01
N ILE A 58 0.41 16.18 10.74
CA ILE A 58 0.77 16.91 11.96
C ILE A 58 1.05 18.36 11.52
N ALA A 59 0.42 19.32 12.15
CA ALA A 59 0.71 20.73 11.90
C ALA A 59 2.16 21.00 12.36
N VAL A 60 3.08 21.17 11.40
CA VAL A 60 4.50 21.35 11.65
C VAL A 60 4.81 22.83 11.76
N ILE A 61 5.45 23.25 12.85
CA ILE A 61 5.98 24.59 13.04
C ILE A 61 7.29 24.67 12.28
N VAL A 62 7.39 25.61 11.34
CA VAL A 62 8.63 25.87 10.57
C VAL A 62 9.28 27.11 11.15
N PRO A 63 10.45 27.01 11.81
CA PRO A 63 11.16 28.17 12.37
C PRO A 63 11.88 28.97 11.31
N SER A 64 12.40 30.13 11.68
CA SER A 64 13.45 30.80 10.91
C SER A 64 14.74 29.97 11.00
N LEU A 65 15.12 29.35 9.91
CA LEU A 65 16.28 28.47 9.84
C LEU A 65 17.58 29.28 9.79
N SER A 66 18.63 28.77 10.42
CA SER A 66 20.00 29.24 10.23
C SER A 66 20.46 29.08 8.76
N ALA A 67 21.54 29.71 8.39
CA ALA A 67 22.15 29.55 7.04
C ALA A 67 22.51 28.07 6.77
N GLN A 68 22.88 27.30 7.79
CA GLN A 68 23.17 25.89 7.69
C GLN A 68 21.87 25.09 7.54
N GLY A 69 20.87 25.36 8.36
CA GLY A 69 19.54 24.72 8.27
C GLY A 69 18.86 24.96 6.91
N GLN A 70 19.04 26.14 6.31
CA GLN A 70 18.51 26.42 4.97
C GLN A 70 19.16 25.55 3.89
N LYS A 71 20.47 25.32 3.95
CA LYS A 71 21.15 24.38 3.04
C LYS A 71 20.67 22.95 3.26
N GLY A 72 20.47 22.56 4.53
CA GLY A 72 19.90 21.27 4.87
C GLY A 72 18.49 21.08 4.34
N ALA A 73 17.62 22.10 4.43
CA ALA A 73 16.29 22.10 3.87
C ALA A 73 16.30 21.86 2.36
N GLN A 74 17.18 22.51 1.62
CA GLN A 74 17.32 22.31 0.16
C GLN A 74 17.72 20.86 -0.17
N THR A 75 18.65 20.29 0.59
CA THR A 75 19.06 18.90 0.41
C THR A 75 17.93 17.94 0.80
N PHE A 76 17.19 18.23 1.86
CA PHE A 76 16.03 17.48 2.29
C PHE A 76 14.94 17.44 1.19
N ASP A 77 14.60 18.59 0.64
CA ASP A 77 13.58 18.69 -0.41
C ASP A 77 13.98 17.90 -1.68
N ARG A 78 15.25 17.89 -2.00
CA ARG A 78 15.78 17.16 -3.17
C ARG A 78 15.77 15.64 -2.98
N VAL A 79 16.08 15.14 -1.78
CA VAL A 79 16.38 13.72 -1.57
C VAL A 79 15.38 13.02 -0.63
N CYS A 80 14.95 13.68 0.43
CA CYS A 80 14.24 13.06 1.56
C CYS A 80 12.72 13.29 1.54
N LEU A 81 12.28 14.39 0.90
CA LEU A 81 10.90 14.86 0.87
C LEU A 81 9.91 13.78 0.45
N LYS A 82 10.24 12.97 -0.56
CA LYS A 82 9.35 11.93 -1.12
C LYS A 82 8.89 10.93 -0.07
N CYS A 83 9.76 10.61 0.90
CA CYS A 83 9.46 9.65 1.95
C CYS A 83 9.08 10.34 3.27
N HIS A 84 9.84 11.34 3.70
CA HIS A 84 9.65 11.97 5.01
C HIS A 84 8.67 13.16 5.01
N GLY A 85 8.07 13.47 3.86
CA GLY A 85 7.04 14.49 3.72
C GLY A 85 7.56 15.93 3.84
N LYS A 86 6.69 16.87 3.48
CA LYS A 86 7.01 18.30 3.58
C LYS A 86 7.29 18.68 5.03
N ASN A 87 8.31 19.51 5.23
CA ASN A 87 8.71 20.01 6.55
C ASN A 87 8.98 18.87 7.55
N ILE A 88 9.55 17.77 7.09
CA ILE A 88 9.85 16.58 7.90
C ILE A 88 8.64 15.95 8.63
N GLY A 89 7.41 16.31 8.22
CA GLY A 89 6.16 15.93 8.89
C GLY A 89 5.67 14.50 8.64
N GLY A 90 6.43 13.70 7.86
CA GLY A 90 6.05 12.34 7.51
C GLY A 90 5.15 12.26 6.27
N SER A 91 5.00 11.06 5.75
CA SER A 91 4.10 10.72 4.64
C SER A 91 3.62 9.27 4.76
N THR A 92 2.94 8.76 3.73
CA THR A 92 2.61 7.34 3.60
C THR A 92 3.83 6.45 3.32
N ASN A 93 5.00 7.05 2.97
CA ASN A 93 6.19 6.33 2.54
C ASN A 93 7.34 6.37 3.58
N GLY A 94 7.19 7.16 4.63
CA GLY A 94 8.21 7.30 5.65
C GLY A 94 7.73 8.10 6.86
N PRO A 95 8.41 7.92 8.01
CA PRO A 95 7.99 8.52 9.26
C PRO A 95 8.23 10.04 9.30
N SER A 96 7.47 10.71 10.16
CA SER A 96 7.76 12.07 10.59
C SER A 96 9.05 12.10 11.39
N LEU A 97 9.95 13.03 11.09
CA LEU A 97 11.21 13.20 11.85
C LEU A 97 11.06 14.16 13.04
N ILE A 98 9.86 14.72 13.24
CA ILE A 98 9.47 15.42 14.48
C ILE A 98 8.73 14.50 15.46
N ASP A 99 8.71 13.21 15.21
CA ASP A 99 8.22 12.24 16.19
C ASP A 99 9.21 12.16 17.39
N PRO A 100 8.72 12.06 18.63
CA PRO A 100 9.57 11.94 19.82
C PRO A 100 10.59 10.80 19.80
N PHE A 101 10.39 9.77 18.98
CA PHE A 101 11.40 8.74 18.77
C PHE A 101 12.72 9.28 18.21
N TYR A 102 12.70 10.42 17.52
CA TYR A 102 13.88 11.02 16.89
C TYR A 102 14.57 12.08 17.75
N ARG A 103 14.19 12.19 19.04
CA ARG A 103 14.86 13.09 19.98
C ARG A 103 16.35 12.77 20.13
N PRO A 104 17.20 13.76 20.46
CA PRO A 104 18.66 13.62 20.46
C PRO A 104 19.21 12.53 21.39
N ASP A 105 18.57 12.28 22.53
CA ASP A 105 18.97 11.25 23.50
C ASP A 105 18.65 9.81 23.05
N HIS A 106 17.72 9.65 22.08
CA HIS A 106 17.37 8.35 21.51
C HIS A 106 17.98 8.15 20.12
N HIS A 107 17.94 9.18 19.26
CA HIS A 107 18.56 9.19 17.93
C HIS A 107 19.54 10.37 17.83
N ALA A 108 20.76 10.17 18.34
CA ALA A 108 21.83 11.16 18.22
C ALA A 108 22.19 11.44 16.75
N ASP A 109 22.91 12.53 16.51
CA ASP A 109 23.31 12.96 15.14
C ASP A 109 24.06 11.85 14.39
N ALA A 110 24.81 11.02 15.09
CA ALA A 110 25.47 9.85 14.51
C ALA A 110 24.49 8.83 13.91
N ALA A 111 23.30 8.68 14.50
CA ALA A 111 22.26 7.79 13.98
C ALA A 111 21.71 8.32 12.64
N PHE A 112 21.47 9.64 12.53
CA PHE A 112 21.08 10.27 11.25
C PHE A 112 22.17 10.12 10.19
N ARG A 113 23.42 10.36 10.55
CA ARG A 113 24.57 10.16 9.66
C ARG A 113 24.63 8.72 9.15
N SER A 114 24.50 7.75 10.04
CA SER A 114 24.50 6.33 9.68
C SER A 114 23.31 5.97 8.78
N ALA A 115 22.12 6.47 9.12
CA ALA A 115 20.91 6.22 8.34
C ALA A 115 21.04 6.72 6.89
N ILE A 116 21.57 7.93 6.71
CA ILE A 116 21.78 8.51 5.38
C ILE A 116 22.83 7.72 4.60
N SER A 117 23.94 7.33 5.24
CA SER A 117 25.06 6.68 4.57
C SER A 117 24.82 5.20 4.28
N HIS A 118 24.18 4.47 5.19
CA HIS A 118 24.08 3.01 5.13
C HIS A 118 22.62 2.50 5.02
N GLY A 119 21.64 3.40 5.15
CA GLY A 119 20.24 3.01 5.27
C GLY A 119 19.90 2.45 6.65
N VAL A 120 18.64 2.04 6.81
CA VAL A 120 18.12 1.52 8.08
C VAL A 120 17.22 0.34 7.81
N ARG A 121 17.41 -0.77 8.53
CA ARG A 121 16.42 -1.85 8.58
C ARG A 121 15.17 -1.36 9.32
N GLN A 122 14.00 -1.76 8.83
CA GLN A 122 12.74 -1.47 9.51
C GLN A 122 12.78 -1.99 10.96
N HIS A 123 12.47 -1.13 11.94
CA HIS A 123 12.44 -1.52 13.37
C HIS A 123 11.35 -0.81 14.17
N HIS A 124 11.10 0.49 13.99
CA HIS A 124 10.03 1.22 14.71
C HIS A 124 8.74 1.32 13.90
N TRP A 125 8.84 1.48 12.58
CA TRP A 125 7.73 1.82 11.69
C TRP A 125 7.51 0.75 10.64
N LYS A 126 6.30 0.69 10.09
CA LYS A 126 5.92 -0.30 9.05
C LYS A 126 6.08 0.23 7.61
N PHE A 127 6.97 1.19 7.40
CA PHE A 127 7.22 1.78 6.07
C PHE A 127 8.21 0.99 5.21
N GLY A 128 8.77 -0.08 5.73
CA GLY A 128 9.87 -0.80 5.11
C GLY A 128 11.24 -0.24 5.48
N PRO A 129 12.33 -0.79 4.92
CA PRO A 129 13.68 -0.30 5.18
C PRO A 129 13.92 1.03 4.48
N MET A 130 14.66 1.94 5.11
CA MET A 130 15.18 3.14 4.47
C MET A 130 16.44 2.77 3.66
N PRO A 131 16.48 3.02 2.35
CA PRO A 131 17.68 2.76 1.57
C PRO A 131 18.77 3.81 1.86
N PRO A 132 20.07 3.46 1.70
CA PRO A 132 21.14 4.44 1.75
C PRO A 132 20.98 5.53 0.68
N GLN A 133 21.51 6.72 0.95
CA GLN A 133 21.39 7.90 0.09
C GLN A 133 22.75 8.30 -0.49
N PRO A 134 23.32 7.57 -1.43
CA PRO A 134 24.69 7.83 -1.95
C PRO A 134 24.82 9.15 -2.68
N GLY A 135 23.72 9.77 -3.09
CA GLY A 135 23.71 11.10 -3.72
C GLY A 135 23.87 12.26 -2.73
N VAL A 136 23.93 12.02 -1.42
CA VAL A 136 24.15 13.05 -0.40
C VAL A 136 25.62 13.08 -0.02
N LYS A 137 26.27 14.22 -0.24
CA LYS A 137 27.69 14.42 0.09
C LYS A 137 27.89 14.54 1.60
N ALA A 138 29.06 14.16 2.10
CA ALA A 138 29.38 14.23 3.53
C ALA A 138 29.16 15.62 4.15
N ALA A 139 29.46 16.69 3.44
CA ALA A 139 29.20 18.06 3.88
C ALA A 139 27.69 18.36 3.98
N GLU A 140 26.88 17.84 3.05
CA GLU A 140 25.43 18.03 3.06
C GLU A 140 24.75 17.28 4.22
N ILE A 141 25.35 16.20 4.73
CA ILE A 141 24.81 15.45 5.89
C ILE A 141 24.80 16.33 7.14
N ALA A 142 25.83 17.11 7.38
CA ALA A 142 25.87 18.03 8.52
C ALA A 142 24.79 19.12 8.42
N ASP A 143 24.57 19.65 7.22
CA ASP A 143 23.51 20.64 6.96
C ASP A 143 22.11 20.04 7.12
N LEU A 144 21.89 18.81 6.64
CA LEU A 144 20.64 18.06 6.85
C LEU A 144 20.34 17.84 8.32
N ILE A 145 21.32 17.45 9.11
CA ILE A 145 21.16 17.24 10.57
C ILE A 145 20.81 18.57 11.24
N ALA A 146 21.48 19.66 10.88
CA ALA A 146 21.14 20.99 11.41
C ALA A 146 19.67 21.35 11.11
N TYR A 147 19.24 21.17 9.88
CA TYR A 147 17.84 21.40 9.49
C TYR A 147 16.87 20.55 10.33
N ILE A 148 17.11 19.25 10.43
CA ILE A 148 16.24 18.34 11.19
C ILE A 148 16.20 18.78 12.67
N ARG A 149 17.32 19.11 13.28
CA ARG A 149 17.38 19.54 14.70
C ARG A 149 16.68 20.87 14.95
N GLU A 150 16.84 21.85 14.07
CA GLU A 150 16.13 23.13 14.17
C GLU A 150 14.61 22.93 14.06
N MET A 151 14.18 22.09 13.14
CA MET A 151 12.77 21.71 13.00
C MET A 151 12.26 20.96 14.22
N GLN A 152 13.03 19.99 14.76
CA GLN A 152 12.69 19.26 15.99
C GLN A 152 12.54 20.19 17.16
N GLN A 153 13.49 21.09 17.39
CA GLN A 153 13.46 22.05 18.48
C GLN A 153 12.21 22.95 18.40
N ALA A 154 11.86 23.44 17.22
CA ALA A 154 10.66 24.26 17.03
C ALA A 154 9.37 23.51 17.32
N ASN A 155 9.38 22.16 17.21
CA ASN A 155 8.24 21.29 17.43
C ASN A 155 8.29 20.53 18.77
N GLY A 156 9.15 20.92 19.71
CA GLY A 156 9.19 20.37 21.06
C GLY A 156 9.86 18.99 21.16
N VAL A 157 10.71 18.63 20.23
CA VAL A 157 11.45 17.38 20.22
C VAL A 157 12.91 17.65 20.64
N PHE A 158 13.24 17.33 21.90
CA PHE A 158 14.57 17.54 22.52
C PHE A 158 15.10 16.28 23.16
#